data_382fcdf5c739635bbc8ce472e5f67fde
#
_entry.id   382fcdf5c739635bbc8ce472e5f67fde
#
_cell.length_a   1.000
_cell.length_b   1.000
_cell.length_c   1.000
_cell.angle_alpha   90.00
_cell.angle_beta   90.00
_cell.angle_gamma   90.00
#
_symmetry.space_group_name_H-M   'P 1'
#
loop_
_entity.id
_entity.type
_entity.pdbx_description
1 polymer ?
#
loop_
_entity_poly.entity_id
_entity_poly.type
_entity_poly.pdbx_seq_one_letter_code
_entity_poly.pdbx_strand_id
1 'polypeptide(L)'
;MPSDDPQTRVAALPDERGTARGRQLLRLSLLAAVVLTGAYVAFVLTSAGQSFDDQSLVGRLAEPGVSRTVRRLLEGIDRGTLIVMVLVLVVVGLARHRRPLALASAGAFAGAVITAEVLKRVLPRPELAPQFADLVEGKEIDTYPSGHATIATAFVLALVMVSRSTIRPVVAVLGLLWCSLIAAGTVAAGWHRPSDAIGGIALALAWVALSAGLLAARRGLAAEAGRLAGAVPWLVRGVLAVSALAVATSAITGDDARVPAEVSWWLFPLGQVMVDAVAVAAVGSFTWLLRDVQFGAPRGTEAS
;
A
#
# COMPACT_ATOMS: atom_id res chain seq x y z
N MET A 1 -2.61 48.97 -15.32
CA MET A 1 -2.06 47.75 -15.92
C MET A 1 -2.21 46.65 -14.89
N PRO A 2 -3.07 45.65 -15.06
CA PRO A 2 -3.10 44.50 -14.20
C PRO A 2 -1.94 43.58 -14.58
N SER A 3 -1.13 43.19 -13.60
CA SER A 3 -0.03 42.24 -13.75
C SER A 3 -0.57 40.88 -14.13
N ASP A 4 -0.33 40.45 -15.35
CA ASP A 4 -0.47 39.08 -15.80
C ASP A 4 0.56 38.22 -15.07
N ASP A 5 0.19 37.69 -13.91
CA ASP A 5 0.93 36.64 -13.24
C ASP A 5 0.52 35.29 -13.91
N PRO A 6 1.45 34.62 -14.64
CA PRO A 6 1.13 33.34 -15.29
C PRO A 6 1.01 32.17 -14.30
N GLN A 7 1.08 32.41 -13.01
CA GLN A 7 0.94 31.38 -11.97
C GLN A 7 -0.54 31.20 -11.61
N THR A 8 -1.09 30.07 -12.04
CA THR A 8 -2.33 29.47 -11.52
C THR A 8 -3.62 29.68 -12.32
N ARG A 9 -3.64 29.43 -13.60
CA ARG A 9 -4.91 28.99 -14.20
C ARG A 9 -5.11 27.50 -13.90
N VAL A 10 -5.70 27.18 -12.73
CA VAL A 10 -6.27 25.88 -12.46
C VAL A 10 -7.56 25.79 -13.28
N ALA A 11 -7.47 25.27 -14.50
CA ALA A 11 -8.67 25.05 -15.31
C ALA A 11 -9.49 23.91 -14.68
N ALA A 12 -10.76 24.17 -14.42
CA ALA A 12 -11.70 23.11 -14.07
C ALA A 12 -11.69 22.06 -15.21
N LEU A 13 -11.56 20.78 -14.87
CA LEU A 13 -11.76 19.72 -15.85
C LEU A 13 -13.21 19.79 -16.31
N PRO A 14 -13.50 19.57 -17.62
CA PRO A 14 -14.87 19.34 -18.06
C PRO A 14 -15.53 18.33 -17.13
N ASP A 15 -16.77 18.61 -16.73
CA ASP A 15 -17.50 17.88 -15.67
C ASP A 15 -17.48 16.35 -15.87
N GLU A 16 -17.49 15.90 -17.12
CA GLU A 16 -17.41 14.49 -17.50
C GLU A 16 -16.06 13.81 -17.16
N ARG A 17 -14.94 14.50 -17.35
CA ARG A 17 -13.61 13.93 -17.06
C ARG A 17 -13.34 13.83 -15.56
N GLY A 18 -13.79 14.83 -14.78
CA GLY A 18 -13.66 14.82 -13.33
C GLY A 18 -14.51 13.72 -12.69
N THR A 19 -15.74 13.56 -13.15
CA THR A 19 -16.65 12.49 -12.70
C THR A 19 -16.17 11.10 -13.11
N ALA A 20 -15.60 10.94 -14.31
CA ALA A 20 -15.01 9.67 -14.76
C ALA A 20 -13.83 9.24 -13.85
N ARG A 21 -12.94 10.16 -13.49
CA ARG A 21 -11.82 9.88 -12.56
C ARG A 21 -12.31 9.52 -11.16
N GLY A 22 -13.30 10.22 -10.64
CA GLY A 22 -13.93 9.88 -9.36
C GLY A 22 -14.49 8.45 -9.36
N ARG A 23 -15.20 8.07 -10.43
CA ARG A 23 -15.69 6.68 -10.62
C ARG A 23 -14.57 5.66 -10.74
N GLN A 24 -13.46 5.99 -11.42
CA GLN A 24 -12.29 5.10 -11.50
C GLN A 24 -11.64 4.87 -10.13
N LEU A 25 -11.55 5.90 -9.27
CA LEU A 25 -11.07 5.76 -7.90
C LEU A 25 -11.99 4.84 -7.06
N LEU A 26 -13.31 4.99 -7.20
CA LEU A 26 -14.25 4.09 -6.51
C LEU A 26 -14.17 2.65 -7.02
N ARG A 27 -13.98 2.44 -8.34
CA ARG A 27 -13.74 1.11 -8.91
C ARG A 27 -12.43 0.51 -8.41
N LEU A 28 -11.37 1.31 -8.29
CA LEU A 28 -10.09 0.87 -7.72
C LEU A 28 -10.25 0.46 -6.26
N SER A 29 -11.04 1.20 -5.47
CA SER A 29 -11.38 0.82 -4.10
C SER A 29 -12.10 -0.53 -4.04
N LEU A 30 -13.11 -0.73 -4.90
CA LEU A 30 -13.84 -1.99 -4.97
C LEU A 30 -12.92 -3.16 -5.38
N LEU A 31 -12.07 -2.95 -6.40
CA LEU A 31 -11.09 -3.96 -6.82
C LEU A 31 -10.14 -4.32 -5.66
N ALA A 32 -9.66 -3.32 -4.91
CA ALA A 32 -8.81 -3.55 -3.76
C ALA A 32 -9.54 -4.34 -2.65
N ALA A 33 -10.83 -4.07 -2.41
CA ALA A 33 -11.64 -4.86 -1.48
C ALA A 33 -11.83 -6.31 -1.97
N VAL A 34 -12.00 -6.52 -3.27
CA VAL A 34 -12.04 -7.87 -3.88
C VAL A 34 -10.70 -8.59 -3.71
N VAL A 35 -9.57 -7.91 -3.90
CA VAL A 35 -8.24 -8.49 -3.66
C VAL A 35 -8.05 -8.85 -2.20
N LEU A 36 -8.43 -7.96 -1.26
CA LEU A 36 -8.41 -8.24 0.18
C LEU A 36 -9.19 -9.51 0.51
N THR A 37 -10.45 -9.59 0.10
CA THR A 37 -11.32 -10.73 0.37
C THR A 37 -10.84 -11.99 -0.35
N GLY A 38 -10.41 -11.85 -1.61
CA GLY A 38 -9.90 -12.97 -2.42
C GLY A 38 -8.61 -13.57 -1.83
N ALA A 39 -7.69 -12.73 -1.35
CA ALA A 39 -6.49 -13.21 -0.66
C ALA A 39 -6.85 -13.96 0.63
N TYR A 40 -7.78 -13.43 1.43
CA TYR A 40 -8.27 -14.14 2.61
C TYR A 40 -8.85 -15.51 2.25
N VAL A 41 -9.78 -15.55 1.29
CA VAL A 41 -10.43 -16.81 0.88
C VAL A 41 -9.41 -17.80 0.30
N ALA A 42 -8.52 -17.33 -0.59
CA ALA A 42 -7.57 -18.21 -1.28
C ALA A 42 -6.44 -18.72 -0.39
N PHE A 43 -5.90 -17.89 0.50
CA PHE A 43 -4.71 -18.21 1.28
C PHE A 43 -5.01 -18.57 2.74
N VAL A 44 -6.08 -18.03 3.32
CA VAL A 44 -6.39 -18.30 4.73
C VAL A 44 -7.44 -19.40 4.88
N LEU A 45 -8.38 -19.51 3.93
CA LEU A 45 -9.49 -20.48 4.02
C LEU A 45 -9.32 -21.71 3.12
N THR A 46 -8.13 -21.95 2.56
CA THR A 46 -7.84 -23.19 1.80
C THR A 46 -6.57 -23.85 2.29
N SER A 47 -6.51 -25.19 2.26
CA SER A 47 -5.31 -25.95 2.62
C SER A 47 -4.12 -25.66 1.71
N ALA A 48 -4.36 -25.52 0.40
CA ALA A 48 -3.29 -25.20 -0.56
C ALA A 48 -2.71 -23.80 -0.31
N GLY A 49 -3.57 -22.81 -0.02
CA GLY A 49 -3.14 -21.46 0.29
C GLY A 49 -2.37 -21.36 1.60
N GLN A 50 -2.83 -22.05 2.65
CA GLN A 50 -2.09 -22.11 3.92
C GLN A 50 -0.76 -22.83 3.76
N SER A 51 -0.71 -23.93 2.99
CA SER A 51 0.53 -24.62 2.69
C SER A 51 1.55 -23.71 1.98
N PHE A 52 1.09 -22.88 1.04
CA PHE A 52 1.94 -21.86 0.41
C PHE A 52 2.46 -20.84 1.43
N ASP A 53 1.58 -20.26 2.23
CA ASP A 53 1.88 -19.25 3.23
C ASP A 53 2.88 -19.77 4.28
N ASP A 54 2.64 -20.98 4.82
CA ASP A 54 3.47 -21.56 5.86
C ASP A 54 4.84 -22.00 5.32
N GLN A 55 4.90 -22.60 4.13
CA GLN A 55 6.16 -22.89 3.47
C GLN A 55 6.97 -21.63 3.12
N SER A 56 6.31 -20.57 2.66
CA SER A 56 6.95 -19.26 2.47
C SER A 56 7.52 -18.73 3.78
N LEU A 57 6.76 -18.83 4.88
CA LEU A 57 7.20 -18.35 6.19
C LEU A 57 8.42 -19.14 6.70
N VAL A 58 8.44 -20.46 6.54
CA VAL A 58 9.56 -21.32 6.95
C VAL A 58 10.72 -21.20 5.96
N GLY A 59 10.45 -21.13 4.66
CA GLY A 59 11.45 -21.01 3.60
C GLY A 59 12.40 -19.82 3.76
N ARG A 60 11.99 -18.76 4.51
CA ARG A 60 12.88 -17.64 4.87
C ARG A 60 14.15 -18.08 5.61
N LEU A 61 14.17 -19.27 6.23
CA LEU A 61 15.35 -19.79 6.93
C LEU A 61 16.50 -20.12 5.99
N ALA A 62 16.23 -20.34 4.69
CA ALA A 62 17.27 -20.48 3.66
C ALA A 62 18.10 -19.20 3.48
N GLU A 63 17.55 -18.06 3.86
CA GLU A 63 18.19 -16.75 3.72
C GLU A 63 19.04 -16.38 4.95
N PRO A 64 20.05 -15.49 4.81
CA PRO A 64 20.91 -15.08 5.92
C PRO A 64 20.22 -14.27 7.03
N GLY A 65 18.93 -14.13 6.97
CA GLY A 65 18.09 -13.43 7.96
C GLY A 65 18.03 -11.92 7.77
N VAL A 66 17.03 -11.33 8.40
CA VAL A 66 16.77 -9.88 8.32
C VAL A 66 17.82 -9.11 9.10
N SER A 67 18.41 -8.09 8.46
CA SER A 67 19.38 -7.22 9.11
C SER A 67 18.77 -6.53 10.35
N ARG A 68 19.61 -6.22 11.34
CA ARG A 68 19.19 -5.47 12.54
C ARG A 68 18.55 -4.11 12.19
N THR A 69 18.99 -3.50 11.09
CA THR A 69 18.44 -2.24 10.61
C THR A 69 16.99 -2.38 10.18
N VAL A 70 16.66 -3.40 9.35
CA VAL A 70 15.29 -3.65 8.92
C VAL A 70 14.40 -3.97 10.13
N ARG A 71 14.86 -4.82 11.05
CA ARG A 71 14.10 -5.13 12.27
C ARG A 71 13.80 -3.87 13.09
N ARG A 72 14.79 -2.98 13.30
CA ARG A 72 14.57 -1.69 13.99
C ARG A 72 13.58 -0.79 13.27
N LEU A 73 13.60 -0.76 11.93
CA LEU A 73 12.63 0.01 11.14
C LEU A 73 11.20 -0.52 11.34
N LEU A 74 11.04 -1.84 11.39
CA LEU A 74 9.74 -2.46 11.65
C LEU A 74 9.27 -2.15 13.08
N GLU A 75 10.11 -2.33 14.09
CA GLU A 75 9.83 -2.04 15.49
C GLU A 75 9.55 -0.55 15.74
N GLY A 76 10.07 0.34 14.89
CA GLY A 76 9.84 1.78 14.94
C GLY A 76 8.44 2.21 14.47
N ILE A 77 7.63 1.29 13.91
CA ILE A 77 6.22 1.58 13.58
C ILE A 77 5.36 1.31 14.83
N ASP A 78 5.43 2.23 15.76
CA ASP A 78 4.72 2.22 17.03
C ASP A 78 3.57 3.25 17.07
N ARG A 79 2.91 3.39 18.22
CA ARG A 79 1.82 4.36 18.42
C ARG A 79 2.26 5.80 18.19
N GLY A 80 3.50 6.14 18.56
CA GLY A 80 4.07 7.48 18.36
C GLY A 80 4.22 7.79 16.87
N THR A 81 4.75 6.84 16.12
CA THR A 81 4.88 6.93 14.65
C THR A 81 3.52 7.12 13.97
N LEU A 82 2.47 6.43 14.41
CA LEU A 82 1.11 6.62 13.88
C LEU A 82 0.61 8.05 14.09
N ILE A 83 0.84 8.62 15.28
CA ILE A 83 0.46 10.02 15.58
C ILE A 83 1.22 10.97 14.65
N VAL A 84 2.53 10.78 14.48
CA VAL A 84 3.36 11.60 13.59
C VAL A 84 2.86 11.50 12.15
N MET A 85 2.52 10.30 11.66
CA MET A 85 1.98 10.11 10.31
C MET A 85 0.67 10.87 10.11
N VAL A 86 -0.26 10.81 11.06
CA VAL A 86 -1.51 11.59 11.01
C VAL A 86 -1.22 13.08 11.00
N LEU A 87 -0.33 13.56 11.87
CA LEU A 87 0.06 14.98 11.92
C LEU A 87 0.66 15.46 10.60
N VAL A 88 1.54 14.67 9.99
CA VAL A 88 2.13 14.98 8.67
C VAL A 88 1.03 15.14 7.61
N LEU A 89 0.07 14.22 7.54
CA LEU A 89 -1.03 14.29 6.58
C LEU A 89 -1.89 15.54 6.80
N VAL A 90 -2.20 15.85 8.06
CA VAL A 90 -2.98 17.03 8.42
C VAL A 90 -2.21 18.32 8.09
N VAL A 91 -0.94 18.41 8.50
CA VAL A 91 -0.11 19.60 8.24
C VAL A 91 0.06 19.85 6.76
N VAL A 92 0.39 18.82 5.97
CA VAL A 92 0.53 18.95 4.50
C VAL A 92 -0.79 19.41 3.86
N GLY A 93 -1.91 18.83 4.26
CA GLY A 93 -3.22 19.21 3.75
C GLY A 93 -3.64 20.64 4.13
N LEU A 94 -3.35 21.06 5.38
CA LEU A 94 -3.64 22.42 5.87
C LEU A 94 -2.70 23.47 5.25
N ALA A 95 -1.41 23.16 5.08
CA ALA A 95 -0.43 24.02 4.40
C ALA A 95 -0.82 24.30 2.93
N ARG A 96 -1.65 23.45 2.35
CA ARG A 96 -2.26 23.66 1.03
C ARG A 96 -3.60 24.39 1.10
N HIS A 97 -4.02 24.88 2.27
CA HIS A 97 -5.33 25.50 2.51
C HIS A 97 -6.52 24.61 2.10
N ARG A 98 -6.38 23.28 2.23
CA ARG A 98 -7.37 22.27 1.79
C ARG A 98 -7.83 21.38 2.95
N ARG A 99 -8.55 21.96 3.91
CA ARG A 99 -9.09 21.25 5.08
C ARG A 99 -9.82 19.93 4.73
N PRO A 100 -10.71 19.88 3.69
CA PRO A 100 -11.38 18.61 3.35
C PRO A 100 -10.41 17.52 2.88
N LEU A 101 -9.33 17.90 2.19
CA LEU A 101 -8.30 16.97 1.74
C LEU A 101 -7.48 16.43 2.92
N ALA A 102 -7.12 17.31 3.87
CA ALA A 102 -6.44 16.91 5.11
C ALA A 102 -7.27 15.89 5.91
N LEU A 103 -8.55 16.19 6.11
CA LEU A 103 -9.47 15.30 6.85
C LEU A 103 -9.72 13.98 6.11
N ALA A 104 -9.89 14.02 4.79
CA ALA A 104 -10.13 12.83 3.98
C ALA A 104 -8.92 11.87 4.00
N SER A 105 -7.70 12.40 3.88
CA SER A 105 -6.49 11.58 3.89
C SER A 105 -6.16 11.03 5.28
N ALA A 106 -6.26 11.85 6.33
CA ALA A 106 -6.05 11.38 7.70
C ALA A 106 -7.13 10.38 8.13
N GLY A 107 -8.39 10.62 7.75
CA GLY A 107 -9.51 9.71 8.01
C GLY A 107 -9.37 8.38 7.27
N ALA A 108 -8.90 8.40 6.01
CA ALA A 108 -8.63 7.17 5.25
C ALA A 108 -7.51 6.35 5.88
N PHE A 109 -6.42 7.00 6.29
CA PHE A 109 -5.32 6.35 7.02
C PHE A 109 -5.81 5.71 8.32
N ALA A 110 -6.50 6.47 9.16
CA ALA A 110 -7.02 5.96 10.43
C ALA A 110 -8.04 4.83 10.22
N GLY A 111 -8.94 4.97 9.24
CA GLY A 111 -9.91 3.93 8.87
C GLY A 111 -9.25 2.63 8.44
N ALA A 112 -8.20 2.69 7.62
CA ALA A 112 -7.44 1.51 7.21
C ALA A 112 -6.79 0.80 8.42
N VAL A 113 -6.13 1.56 9.30
CA VAL A 113 -5.46 1.02 10.50
C VAL A 113 -6.46 0.40 11.46
N ILE A 114 -7.55 1.09 11.77
CA ILE A 114 -8.59 0.58 12.67
C ILE A 114 -9.23 -0.68 12.08
N THR A 115 -9.53 -0.68 10.77
CA THR A 115 -10.12 -1.84 10.10
C THR A 115 -9.17 -3.04 10.13
N ALA A 116 -7.86 -2.85 9.93
CA ALA A 116 -6.88 -3.93 10.06
C ALA A 116 -6.92 -4.57 11.45
N GLU A 117 -6.96 -3.75 12.51
CA GLU A 117 -7.03 -4.26 13.89
C GLU A 117 -8.36 -4.97 14.20
N VAL A 118 -9.46 -4.51 13.61
CA VAL A 118 -10.77 -5.19 13.74
C VAL A 118 -10.74 -6.52 13.00
N LEU A 119 -10.27 -6.54 11.75
CA LEU A 119 -10.23 -7.76 10.93
C LEU A 119 -9.39 -8.86 11.57
N LYS A 120 -8.25 -8.54 12.16
CA LYS A 120 -7.42 -9.50 12.91
C LYS A 120 -8.17 -10.20 14.04
N ARG A 121 -9.15 -9.52 14.66
CA ARG A 121 -9.92 -10.07 15.79
C ARG A 121 -11.15 -10.86 15.35
N VAL A 122 -11.66 -10.61 14.14
CA VAL A 122 -12.93 -11.19 13.68
C VAL A 122 -12.78 -12.22 12.56
N LEU A 123 -11.64 -12.20 11.86
CA LEU A 123 -11.38 -13.16 10.78
C LEU A 123 -10.63 -14.38 11.33
N PRO A 124 -11.27 -15.57 11.39
CA PRO A 124 -10.60 -16.76 11.86
C PRO A 124 -9.57 -17.27 10.84
N ARG A 125 -8.51 -17.91 11.34
CA ARG A 125 -7.58 -18.72 10.55
C ARG A 125 -7.69 -20.17 11.01
N PRO A 126 -8.58 -20.98 10.41
CA PRO A 126 -8.67 -22.41 10.74
C PRO A 126 -7.36 -23.11 10.37
N GLU A 127 -7.00 -24.15 11.09
CA GLU A 127 -5.82 -24.97 10.77
C GLU A 127 -6.17 -25.95 9.63
N LEU A 128 -5.74 -25.61 8.41
CA LEU A 128 -6.03 -26.39 7.20
C LEU A 128 -4.77 -27.01 6.57
N ALA A 129 -3.59 -26.76 7.15
CA ALA A 129 -2.29 -27.30 6.72
C ALA A 129 -1.53 -27.90 7.93
N PRO A 130 -2.08 -28.91 8.62
CA PRO A 130 -1.53 -29.45 9.87
C PRO A 130 -0.13 -30.03 9.70
N GLN A 131 0.28 -30.43 8.49
CA GLN A 131 1.62 -30.95 8.19
C GLN A 131 2.73 -29.91 8.39
N PHE A 132 2.40 -28.62 8.50
CA PHE A 132 3.35 -27.54 8.78
C PHE A 132 3.16 -26.91 10.16
N ALA A 133 2.19 -27.39 10.95
CA ALA A 133 1.83 -26.80 12.25
C ALA A 133 3.04 -26.69 13.19
N ASP A 134 3.81 -27.78 13.34
CA ASP A 134 5.00 -27.81 14.19
C ASP A 134 6.10 -26.84 13.73
N LEU A 135 6.20 -26.58 12.41
CA LEU A 135 7.19 -25.69 11.84
C LEU A 135 6.85 -24.19 12.03
N VAL A 136 5.57 -23.90 12.27
CA VAL A 136 5.06 -22.55 12.52
C VAL A 136 4.59 -22.35 13.96
N GLU A 137 4.82 -23.34 14.83
CA GLU A 137 4.48 -23.28 16.25
C GLU A 137 5.06 -22.02 16.92
N GLY A 138 4.27 -21.38 17.78
CA GLY A 138 4.64 -20.12 18.41
C GLY A 138 4.53 -18.88 17.51
N LYS A 139 4.08 -19.02 16.25
CA LYS A 139 3.71 -17.88 15.40
C LYS A 139 2.26 -17.50 15.65
N GLU A 140 2.01 -16.19 15.68
CA GLU A 140 0.64 -15.69 15.81
C GLU A 140 -0.24 -16.28 14.70
N ILE A 141 -1.41 -16.82 15.08
CA ILE A 141 -2.33 -17.46 14.15
C ILE A 141 -3.16 -16.39 13.44
N ASP A 142 -3.64 -15.38 14.17
CA ASP A 142 -4.54 -14.36 13.67
C ASP A 142 -3.77 -13.10 13.22
N THR A 143 -3.07 -13.23 12.09
CA THR A 143 -2.20 -12.15 11.57
C THR A 143 -2.78 -11.40 10.38
N TYR A 144 -3.89 -11.87 9.80
CA TYR A 144 -4.48 -11.28 8.60
C TYR A 144 -5.48 -10.15 8.92
N PRO A 145 -5.36 -9.00 8.25
CA PRO A 145 -4.27 -8.54 7.38
C PRO A 145 -3.10 -7.93 8.18
N SER A 146 -1.92 -7.82 7.57
CA SER A 146 -0.74 -7.21 8.20
C SER A 146 -0.96 -5.74 8.56
N GLY A 147 -0.82 -5.40 9.85
CA GLY A 147 -0.92 -4.03 10.33
C GLY A 147 0.21 -3.14 9.80
N HIS A 148 1.45 -3.62 9.80
CA HIS A 148 2.61 -2.88 9.29
C HIS A 148 2.47 -2.56 7.80
N ALA A 149 2.08 -3.54 6.98
CA ALA A 149 1.84 -3.32 5.54
C ALA A 149 0.68 -2.34 5.30
N THR A 150 -0.38 -2.43 6.12
CA THR A 150 -1.52 -1.48 6.07
C THR A 150 -1.07 -0.07 6.41
N ILE A 151 -0.35 0.13 7.52
CA ILE A 151 0.14 1.44 7.98
C ILE A 151 1.05 2.07 6.93
N ALA A 152 2.08 1.33 6.47
CA ALA A 152 3.04 1.85 5.50
C ALA A 152 2.34 2.26 4.19
N THR A 153 1.48 1.40 3.65
CA THR A 153 0.80 1.65 2.37
C THR A 153 -0.26 2.75 2.50
N ALA A 154 -1.08 2.74 3.57
CA ALA A 154 -2.09 3.77 3.76
C ALA A 154 -1.48 5.16 3.93
N PHE A 155 -0.37 5.27 4.68
CA PHE A 155 0.35 6.54 4.82
C PHE A 155 0.88 7.04 3.47
N VAL A 156 1.53 6.19 2.69
CA VAL A 156 2.08 6.56 1.37
C VAL A 156 0.98 6.99 0.41
N LEU A 157 -0.10 6.22 0.29
CA LEU A 157 -1.22 6.56 -0.58
C LEU A 157 -1.92 7.86 -0.14
N ALA A 158 -2.11 8.06 1.16
CA ALA A 158 -2.64 9.30 1.72
C ALA A 158 -1.71 10.49 1.47
N LEU A 159 -0.38 10.29 1.56
CA LEU A 159 0.62 11.31 1.25
C LEU A 159 0.63 11.66 -0.25
N VAL A 160 0.52 10.66 -1.15
CA VAL A 160 0.30 10.87 -2.59
C VAL A 160 -0.97 11.69 -2.83
N MET A 161 -2.05 11.38 -2.12
CA MET A 161 -3.34 12.08 -2.23
C MET A 161 -3.22 13.56 -1.86
N VAL A 162 -2.53 13.91 -0.76
CA VAL A 162 -2.38 15.30 -0.31
C VAL A 162 -1.28 16.06 -1.06
N SER A 163 -0.40 15.39 -1.77
CA SER A 163 0.73 16.00 -2.48
C SER A 163 0.29 16.76 -3.74
N ARG A 164 1.08 17.78 -4.14
CA ARG A 164 0.93 18.46 -5.44
C ARG A 164 1.32 17.50 -6.57
N SER A 165 0.71 17.65 -7.74
CA SER A 165 1.03 16.83 -8.92
C SER A 165 2.51 16.83 -9.28
N THR A 166 3.21 17.94 -9.05
CA THR A 166 4.64 18.11 -9.36
C THR A 166 5.56 17.24 -8.50
N ILE A 167 5.23 17.01 -7.22
CA ILE A 167 6.06 16.20 -6.30
C ILE A 167 5.50 14.78 -6.10
N ARG A 168 4.26 14.55 -6.51
CA ARG A 168 3.56 13.28 -6.33
C ARG A 168 4.33 12.07 -6.88
N PRO A 169 4.99 12.13 -8.07
CA PRO A 169 5.79 11.02 -8.56
C PRO A 169 6.97 10.68 -7.63
N VAL A 170 7.65 11.68 -7.08
CA VAL A 170 8.74 11.47 -6.11
C VAL A 170 8.22 10.82 -4.83
N VAL A 171 7.11 11.33 -4.30
CA VAL A 171 6.44 10.73 -3.13
C VAL A 171 6.02 9.29 -3.39
N ALA A 172 5.48 9.01 -4.58
CA ALA A 172 5.07 7.65 -4.95
C ALA A 172 6.24 6.68 -5.03
N VAL A 173 7.39 7.12 -5.56
CA VAL A 173 8.59 6.28 -5.68
C VAL A 173 9.20 5.97 -4.34
N LEU A 174 9.53 7.02 -3.59
CA LEU A 174 10.10 6.84 -2.25
C LEU A 174 9.13 6.07 -1.35
N GLY A 175 7.82 6.36 -1.51
CA GLY A 175 6.77 5.65 -0.83
C GLY A 175 6.65 4.18 -1.23
N LEU A 176 6.81 3.85 -2.52
CA LEU A 176 6.79 2.47 -2.98
C LEU A 176 7.97 1.67 -2.41
N LEU A 177 9.18 2.24 -2.43
CA LEU A 177 10.36 1.64 -1.79
C LEU A 177 10.11 1.39 -0.30
N TRP A 178 9.51 2.36 0.39
CA TRP A 178 9.12 2.22 1.79
C TRP A 178 8.07 1.12 2.01
N CYS A 179 7.00 1.08 1.19
CA CYS A 179 5.97 0.04 1.28
C CYS A 179 6.54 -1.35 1.06
N SER A 180 7.36 -1.54 0.01
CA SER A 180 8.03 -2.80 -0.28
C SER A 180 8.95 -3.22 0.88
N LEU A 181 9.79 -2.30 1.38
CA LEU A 181 10.68 -2.58 2.51
C LEU A 181 9.92 -3.03 3.75
N ILE A 182 8.83 -2.36 4.11
CA ILE A 182 8.05 -2.72 5.30
C ILE A 182 7.25 -4.01 5.05
N ALA A 183 6.51 -4.12 3.96
CA ALA A 183 5.65 -5.27 3.69
C ALA A 183 6.47 -6.55 3.51
N ALA A 184 7.48 -6.55 2.63
CA ALA A 184 8.39 -7.67 2.43
C ALA A 184 9.27 -7.93 3.67
N GLY A 185 9.67 -6.87 4.37
CA GLY A 185 10.42 -6.95 5.62
C GLY A 185 9.69 -7.69 6.72
N THR A 186 8.37 -7.53 6.86
CA THR A 186 7.58 -8.27 7.86
C THR A 186 7.53 -9.77 7.58
N VAL A 187 7.47 -10.16 6.30
CA VAL A 187 7.52 -11.57 5.87
C VAL A 187 8.93 -12.14 6.15
N ALA A 188 9.98 -11.43 5.74
CA ALA A 188 11.36 -11.83 5.96
C ALA A 188 11.72 -11.93 7.47
N ALA A 189 11.16 -11.05 8.31
CA ALA A 189 11.30 -11.11 9.76
C ALA A 189 10.52 -12.29 10.40
N GLY A 190 9.65 -12.95 9.64
CA GLY A 190 8.81 -14.05 10.12
C GLY A 190 7.65 -13.57 11.00
N TRP A 191 7.23 -12.31 10.88
CA TRP A 191 6.10 -11.75 11.64
C TRP A 191 4.77 -11.97 10.93
N HIS A 192 4.80 -12.04 9.59
CA HIS A 192 3.61 -12.17 8.75
C HIS A 192 3.87 -13.14 7.59
N ARG A 193 2.81 -13.72 7.08
CA ARG A 193 2.79 -14.49 5.85
C ARG A 193 2.63 -13.57 4.64
N PRO A 194 3.01 -13.99 3.41
CA PRO A 194 2.82 -13.17 2.20
C PRO A 194 1.37 -12.70 2.02
N SER A 195 0.38 -13.55 2.27
CA SER A 195 -1.03 -13.20 2.16
C SER A 195 -1.44 -12.08 3.12
N ASP A 196 -0.91 -12.06 4.36
CA ASP A 196 -1.19 -11.01 5.34
C ASP A 196 -0.71 -9.64 4.83
N ALA A 197 0.50 -9.60 4.23
CA ALA A 197 1.06 -8.39 3.66
C ALA A 197 0.25 -7.90 2.45
N ILE A 198 -0.14 -8.82 1.54
CA ILE A 198 -1.02 -8.54 0.39
C ILE A 198 -2.37 -7.97 0.87
N GLY A 199 -2.97 -8.60 1.88
CA GLY A 199 -4.21 -8.12 2.49
C GLY A 199 -4.08 -6.72 3.07
N GLY A 200 -2.98 -6.44 3.77
CA GLY A 200 -2.70 -5.11 4.34
C GLY A 200 -2.56 -4.01 3.28
N ILE A 201 -1.85 -4.28 2.17
CA ILE A 201 -1.71 -3.36 1.04
C ILE A 201 -3.08 -3.12 0.38
N ALA A 202 -3.85 -4.17 0.14
CA ALA A 202 -5.17 -4.09 -0.49
C ALA A 202 -6.16 -3.29 0.39
N LEU A 203 -6.16 -3.52 1.70
CA LEU A 203 -6.99 -2.77 2.65
C LEU A 203 -6.66 -1.27 2.64
N ALA A 204 -5.38 -0.93 2.65
CA ALA A 204 -4.91 0.46 2.57
C ALA A 204 -5.39 1.14 1.28
N LEU A 205 -5.23 0.46 0.13
CA LEU A 205 -5.70 0.96 -1.16
C LEU A 205 -7.22 1.13 -1.17
N ALA A 206 -7.97 0.18 -0.63
CA ALA A 206 -9.43 0.25 -0.58
C ALA A 206 -9.89 1.51 0.16
N TRP A 207 -9.37 1.80 1.34
CA TRP A 207 -9.74 2.97 2.13
C TRP A 207 -9.33 4.28 1.48
N VAL A 208 -8.09 4.39 1.00
CA VAL A 208 -7.60 5.67 0.45
C VAL A 208 -8.24 5.96 -0.91
N ALA A 209 -8.43 4.95 -1.76
CA ALA A 209 -9.13 5.12 -3.03
C ALA A 209 -10.62 5.45 -2.84
N LEU A 210 -11.29 4.84 -1.82
CA LEU A 210 -12.66 5.21 -1.44
C LEU A 210 -12.74 6.67 -1.04
N SER A 211 -11.89 7.10 -0.12
CA SER A 211 -11.86 8.47 0.38
C SER A 211 -11.59 9.48 -0.75
N ALA A 212 -10.62 9.17 -1.63
CA ALA A 212 -10.31 9.99 -2.79
C ALA A 212 -11.49 10.07 -3.78
N GLY A 213 -12.15 8.94 -4.07
CA GLY A 213 -13.31 8.88 -4.94
C GLY A 213 -14.51 9.66 -4.39
N LEU A 214 -14.81 9.54 -3.10
CA LEU A 214 -15.87 10.30 -2.42
C LEU A 214 -15.56 11.80 -2.38
N LEU A 215 -14.30 12.17 -2.11
CA LEU A 215 -13.89 13.57 -2.13
C LEU A 215 -14.00 14.15 -3.55
N ALA A 216 -13.58 13.41 -4.57
CA ALA A 216 -13.74 13.81 -5.97
C ALA A 216 -15.22 13.99 -6.37
N ALA A 217 -16.10 13.10 -5.92
CA ALA A 217 -17.53 13.21 -6.18
C ALA A 217 -18.16 14.46 -5.52
N ARG A 218 -17.68 14.84 -4.31
CA ARG A 218 -18.23 15.98 -3.56
C ARG A 218 -17.64 17.33 -3.97
N ARG A 219 -16.36 17.37 -4.33
CA ARG A 219 -15.59 18.62 -4.54
C ARG A 219 -15.14 18.82 -5.98
N GLY A 220 -15.28 17.81 -6.83
CA GLY A 220 -14.75 17.81 -8.17
C GLY A 220 -13.23 17.62 -8.20
N LEU A 221 -12.70 17.50 -9.41
CA LEU A 221 -11.27 17.46 -9.70
C LEU A 221 -10.94 18.59 -10.67
N ALA A 222 -9.80 19.25 -10.45
CA ALA A 222 -9.26 20.25 -11.33
C ALA A 222 -7.99 19.75 -12.02
N ALA A 223 -7.72 20.19 -13.23
CA ALA A 223 -6.46 19.89 -13.91
C ALA A 223 -5.30 20.55 -13.16
N GLU A 224 -4.19 19.82 -13.00
CA GLU A 224 -2.93 20.33 -12.47
C GLU A 224 -1.79 19.82 -13.34
N ALA A 225 -0.99 20.72 -13.92
CA ALA A 225 0.12 20.32 -14.77
C ALA A 225 1.17 19.53 -13.98
N GLY A 226 1.32 18.25 -14.29
CA GLY A 226 2.34 17.37 -13.70
C GLY A 226 3.54 17.23 -14.64
N ARG A 227 4.69 17.82 -14.29
CA ARG A 227 5.91 17.75 -15.12
C ARG A 227 6.58 16.37 -15.17
N LEU A 228 6.27 15.49 -14.21
CA LEU A 228 6.94 14.19 -14.03
C LEU A 228 6.05 12.98 -14.32
N ALA A 229 4.88 13.15 -14.94
CA ALA A 229 3.97 12.05 -15.26
C ALA A 229 4.64 10.94 -16.12
N GLY A 230 5.61 11.30 -16.96
CA GLY A 230 6.40 10.35 -17.76
C GLY A 230 7.43 9.53 -16.96
N ALA A 231 7.77 9.94 -15.73
CA ALA A 231 8.76 9.22 -14.92
C ALA A 231 8.16 8.01 -14.18
N VAL A 232 6.86 8.01 -13.90
CA VAL A 232 6.18 6.93 -13.14
C VAL A 232 6.40 5.54 -13.76
N PRO A 233 6.27 5.32 -15.10
CA PRO A 233 6.53 4.01 -15.69
C PRO A 233 7.97 3.51 -15.50
N TRP A 234 8.96 4.39 -15.57
CA TRP A 234 10.37 4.03 -15.37
C TRP A 234 10.67 3.66 -13.93
N LEU A 235 10.01 4.30 -12.99
CA LEU A 235 10.16 4.05 -11.56
C LEU A 235 9.50 2.72 -11.16
N VAL A 236 8.32 2.44 -11.71
CA VAL A 236 7.69 1.11 -11.56
C VAL A 236 8.60 0.02 -12.10
N ARG A 237 9.18 0.21 -13.30
CA ARG A 237 10.15 -0.72 -13.87
C ARG A 237 11.39 -0.89 -12.99
N GLY A 238 11.89 0.20 -12.40
CA GLY A 238 13.03 0.17 -11.48
C GLY A 238 12.74 -0.67 -10.23
N VAL A 239 11.58 -0.49 -9.60
CA VAL A 239 11.21 -1.31 -8.42
C VAL A 239 11.04 -2.77 -8.81
N LEU A 240 10.35 -3.07 -9.93
CA LEU A 240 10.21 -4.44 -10.41
C LEU A 240 11.56 -5.08 -10.73
N ALA A 241 12.51 -4.33 -11.30
CA ALA A 241 13.86 -4.80 -11.56
C ALA A 241 14.64 -5.09 -10.26
N VAL A 242 14.51 -4.22 -9.25
CA VAL A 242 15.13 -4.44 -7.92
C VAL A 242 14.52 -5.65 -7.24
N SER A 243 13.19 -5.80 -7.26
CA SER A 243 12.52 -6.98 -6.70
C SER A 243 12.94 -8.26 -7.44
N ALA A 244 13.01 -8.23 -8.78
CA ALA A 244 13.47 -9.36 -9.57
C ALA A 244 14.94 -9.72 -9.28
N LEU A 245 15.81 -8.71 -9.09
CA LEU A 245 17.20 -8.91 -8.70
C LEU A 245 17.31 -9.50 -7.29
N ALA A 246 16.52 -9.02 -6.35
CA ALA A 246 16.49 -9.57 -4.99
C ALA A 246 16.09 -11.07 -5.00
N VAL A 247 15.06 -11.42 -5.80
CA VAL A 247 14.64 -12.81 -5.99
C VAL A 247 15.73 -13.66 -6.65
N ALA A 248 16.36 -13.15 -7.71
CA ALA A 248 17.45 -13.86 -8.37
C ALA A 248 18.64 -14.08 -7.39
N THR A 249 18.96 -13.08 -6.57
CA THR A 249 19.97 -13.19 -5.52
C THR A 249 19.58 -14.25 -4.50
N SER A 250 18.34 -14.22 -4.00
CA SER A 250 17.78 -15.23 -3.11
C SER A 250 17.90 -16.63 -3.70
N ALA A 251 17.54 -16.80 -4.98
CA ALA A 251 17.63 -18.09 -5.67
C ALA A 251 19.07 -18.61 -5.81
N ILE A 252 20.07 -17.72 -5.83
CA ILE A 252 21.50 -18.09 -5.96
C ILE A 252 22.14 -18.33 -4.58
N THR A 253 21.74 -17.55 -3.56
CA THR A 253 22.38 -17.57 -2.22
C THR A 253 21.59 -18.38 -1.20
N GLY A 254 20.37 -18.80 -1.52
CA GLY A 254 19.55 -19.61 -0.63
C GLY A 254 20.23 -20.96 -0.34
N ASP A 255 20.27 -21.32 0.93
CA ASP A 255 20.85 -22.56 1.45
C ASP A 255 19.71 -23.47 1.90
N ASP A 256 19.33 -24.40 1.04
CA ASP A 256 18.24 -25.36 1.28
C ASP A 256 18.53 -26.30 2.45
N ALA A 257 19.81 -26.53 2.78
CA ALA A 257 20.21 -27.34 3.94
C ALA A 257 19.75 -26.75 5.28
N ARG A 258 19.34 -25.47 5.32
CA ARG A 258 18.80 -24.81 6.52
C ARG A 258 17.29 -24.96 6.69
N VAL A 259 16.63 -25.53 5.70
CA VAL A 259 15.17 -25.65 5.65
C VAL A 259 14.79 -27.14 5.75
N PRO A 260 13.74 -27.51 6.51
CA PRO A 260 13.24 -28.87 6.53
C PRO A 260 12.97 -29.40 5.13
N ALA A 261 13.27 -30.66 4.85
CA ALA A 261 13.22 -31.24 3.50
C ALA A 261 11.82 -31.23 2.88
N GLU A 262 10.78 -31.20 3.71
CA GLU A 262 9.36 -31.09 3.30
C GLU A 262 8.94 -29.69 2.85
N VAL A 263 9.80 -28.67 3.07
CA VAL A 263 9.50 -27.27 2.75
C VAL A 263 10.16 -26.84 1.46
N SER A 264 9.38 -26.34 0.55
CA SER A 264 9.86 -25.73 -0.70
C SER A 264 10.35 -24.29 -0.45
N TRP A 265 11.64 -24.14 -0.11
CA TRP A 265 12.23 -22.85 0.27
C TRP A 265 12.04 -21.73 -0.76
N TRP A 266 11.96 -22.07 -2.04
CA TRP A 266 11.76 -21.11 -3.15
C TRP A 266 10.38 -20.41 -3.11
N LEU A 267 9.44 -20.89 -2.28
CA LEU A 267 8.16 -20.23 -2.07
C LEU A 267 8.32 -18.91 -1.28
N PHE A 268 9.40 -18.79 -0.49
CA PHE A 268 9.69 -17.52 0.19
C PHE A 268 9.97 -16.39 -0.81
N PRO A 269 10.97 -16.47 -1.71
CA PRO A 269 11.20 -15.43 -2.70
C PRO A 269 10.00 -15.21 -3.62
N LEU A 270 9.23 -16.25 -3.96
CA LEU A 270 7.98 -16.08 -4.72
C LEU A 270 6.95 -15.25 -3.95
N GLY A 271 6.77 -15.52 -2.66
CA GLY A 271 5.91 -14.73 -1.78
C GLY A 271 6.33 -13.25 -1.72
N GLN A 272 7.65 -12.98 -1.67
CA GLN A 272 8.19 -11.61 -1.71
C GLN A 272 7.84 -10.90 -3.02
N VAL A 273 8.00 -11.57 -4.17
CA VAL A 273 7.60 -11.00 -5.48
C VAL A 273 6.13 -10.67 -5.51
N MET A 274 5.28 -11.55 -4.99
CA MET A 274 3.82 -11.30 -4.96
C MET A 274 3.49 -10.07 -4.14
N VAL A 275 4.11 -9.90 -2.96
CA VAL A 275 3.93 -8.72 -2.10
C VAL A 275 4.36 -7.45 -2.83
N ASP A 276 5.55 -7.45 -3.44
CA ASP A 276 6.07 -6.30 -4.18
C ASP A 276 5.22 -5.96 -5.40
N ALA A 277 4.77 -6.96 -6.16
CA ALA A 277 3.90 -6.76 -7.31
C ALA A 277 2.57 -6.08 -6.90
N VAL A 278 1.99 -6.49 -5.77
CA VAL A 278 0.76 -5.87 -5.25
C VAL A 278 1.04 -4.45 -4.76
N ALA A 279 2.18 -4.17 -4.11
CA ALA A 279 2.56 -2.82 -3.71
C ALA A 279 2.75 -1.90 -4.92
N VAL A 280 3.45 -2.38 -5.97
CA VAL A 280 3.62 -1.66 -7.24
C VAL A 280 2.27 -1.37 -7.90
N ALA A 281 1.39 -2.37 -7.97
CA ALA A 281 0.06 -2.21 -8.55
C ALA A 281 -0.78 -1.18 -7.76
N ALA A 282 -0.74 -1.23 -6.43
CA ALA A 282 -1.48 -0.33 -5.55
C ALA A 282 -1.00 1.13 -5.68
N VAL A 283 0.30 1.37 -5.43
CA VAL A 283 0.86 2.73 -5.47
C VAL A 283 0.86 3.27 -6.89
N GLY A 284 1.19 2.42 -7.88
CA GLY A 284 1.24 2.80 -9.29
C GLY A 284 -0.13 3.19 -9.84
N SER A 285 -1.16 2.36 -9.66
CA SER A 285 -2.52 2.64 -10.17
C SER A 285 -3.13 3.88 -9.52
N PHE A 286 -2.99 4.03 -8.20
CA PHE A 286 -3.49 5.18 -7.48
C PHE A 286 -2.80 6.48 -7.92
N THR A 287 -1.47 6.48 -8.02
CA THR A 287 -0.69 7.62 -8.50
C THR A 287 -1.03 7.97 -9.95
N TRP A 288 -1.21 6.96 -10.80
CA TRP A 288 -1.61 7.14 -12.20
C TRP A 288 -2.97 7.83 -12.33
N LEU A 289 -3.96 7.45 -11.52
CA LEU A 289 -5.26 8.10 -11.51
C LEU A 289 -5.21 9.56 -11.04
N LEU A 290 -4.21 9.93 -10.23
CA LEU A 290 -4.06 11.28 -9.71
C LEU A 290 -2.98 12.13 -10.44
N ARG A 291 -2.30 11.61 -11.46
CA ARG A 291 -1.08 12.20 -12.06
C ARG A 291 -1.20 13.65 -12.54
N ASP A 292 -2.38 14.02 -13.01
CA ASP A 292 -2.67 15.29 -13.72
C ASP A 292 -3.86 16.05 -13.10
N VAL A 293 -4.25 15.69 -11.88
CA VAL A 293 -5.42 16.27 -11.22
C VAL A 293 -5.13 16.64 -9.77
N GLN A 294 -5.89 17.61 -9.28
CA GLN A 294 -5.99 17.90 -7.85
C GLN A 294 -7.47 17.99 -7.44
N PHE A 295 -7.76 17.78 -6.17
CA PHE A 295 -9.10 17.94 -5.64
C PHE A 295 -9.50 19.41 -5.66
N GLY A 296 -10.62 19.74 -6.32
CA GLY A 296 -11.06 21.12 -6.57
C GLY A 296 -11.47 21.90 -5.32
N ALA A 297 -11.66 23.22 -5.49
CA ALA A 297 -12.41 24.03 -4.53
C ALA A 297 -13.91 23.66 -4.58
N PRO A 298 -14.73 23.97 -3.53
CA PRO A 298 -16.16 23.76 -3.57
C PRO A 298 -16.76 24.41 -4.82
N ARG A 299 -17.64 23.69 -5.52
CA ARG A 299 -18.50 24.30 -6.53
C ARG A 299 -19.40 25.30 -5.83
N GLY A 300 -19.37 26.53 -6.26
CA GLY A 300 -20.32 27.55 -5.81
C GLY A 300 -19.74 28.55 -4.82
N THR A 301 -19.12 29.57 -5.33
CA THR A 301 -19.34 30.99 -5.06
C THR A 301 -18.91 31.71 -6.34
N GLU A 302 -19.64 31.46 -7.41
CA GLU A 302 -19.81 32.53 -8.38
C GLU A 302 -20.67 33.57 -7.66
N ALA A 303 -20.05 34.71 -7.39
CA ALA A 303 -20.68 35.84 -6.78
C ALA A 303 -21.90 36.23 -7.61
N SER A 304 -23.07 36.24 -6.96
CA SER A 304 -24.23 37.05 -7.36
C SER A 304 -23.92 38.52 -7.19
#